data_fda9b73ac0b00e85a9ee8db776c308ea
#
_entry.id   fda9b73ac0b00e85a9ee8db776c308ea
#
_cell.length_a   1.000
_cell.length_b   1.000
_cell.length_c   1.000
_cell.angle_alpha   90.00
_cell.angle_beta   90.00
_cell.angle_gamma   90.00
#
_symmetry.space_group_name_H-M   'P 1'
#
loop_
_entity.id
_entity.type
_entity.pdbx_description
1 polymer ?
#
loop_
_entity_poly.entity_id
_entity_poly.type
_entity_poly.pdbx_seq_one_letter_code
_entity_poly.pdbx_strand_id
1 'polypeptide(L)' 'MKVTVVGKSHRAGISKQGKNYDFTTLMVEYFMRANDDNEGVKVDSINIDVRMMPYELFVVGAAYDLDFDCNGYLLGIEKV' A
#
# COMPACT_ATOMS: atom_id res chain seq x y z
N MET A 1 -0.80 10.14 4.03
CA MET A 1 0.26 10.15 2.99
C MET A 1 -0.38 9.85 1.65
N LYS A 2 -0.24 10.74 0.71
CA LYS A 2 -0.77 10.54 -0.65
C LYS A 2 0.20 9.72 -1.48
N VAL A 3 -0.31 8.68 -2.12
CA VAL A 3 0.46 7.80 -2.97
C VAL A 3 -0.29 7.54 -4.27
N THR A 4 0.43 7.22 -5.34
CA THR A 4 -0.16 6.73 -6.58
C THR A 4 0.11 5.24 -6.69
N VAL A 5 -0.92 4.45 -6.92
CA VAL A 5 -0.78 3.01 -7.11
C VAL A 5 -0.30 2.75 -8.52
N VAL A 6 0.89 2.18 -8.66
CA VAL A 6 1.48 1.85 -9.97
C VAL A 6 1.39 0.37 -10.30
N GLY A 7 1.02 -0.45 -9.32
CA GLY A 7 0.79 -1.87 -9.50
C GLY A 7 0.08 -2.47 -8.30
N LYS A 8 -0.52 -3.63 -8.48
CA LYS A 8 -1.14 -4.38 -7.38
C LYS A 8 -1.01 -5.86 -7.63
N SER A 9 -0.88 -6.64 -6.56
CA SER A 9 -0.95 -8.09 -6.62
C SER A 9 -1.69 -8.66 -5.43
N HIS A 10 -2.35 -9.79 -5.63
CA HIS A 10 -3.14 -10.46 -4.62
C HIS A 10 -2.46 -11.76 -4.22
N ARG A 11 -2.38 -12.00 -2.91
CA ARG A 11 -1.89 -13.27 -2.37
C ARG A 11 -2.86 -13.82 -1.36
N ALA A 12 -3.17 -15.09 -1.51
CA ALA A 12 -4.02 -15.83 -0.56
C ALA A 12 -3.49 -17.25 -0.43
N GLY A 13 -3.63 -17.83 0.75
CA GLY A 13 -3.18 -19.19 0.99
C GLY A 13 -3.17 -19.55 2.47
N ILE A 14 -2.45 -20.62 2.77
CA ILE A 14 -2.27 -21.12 4.13
C ILE A 14 -0.78 -21.11 4.44
N SER A 15 -0.40 -20.44 5.54
CA SER A 15 0.99 -20.37 5.96
C SER A 15 1.49 -21.74 6.45
N LYS A 16 2.81 -21.88 6.60
CA LYS A 16 3.42 -23.10 7.16
C LYS A 16 2.91 -23.43 8.56
N GLN A 17 2.39 -22.44 9.28
CA GLN A 17 1.83 -22.57 10.62
C GLN A 17 0.32 -22.86 10.59
N GLY A 18 -0.27 -23.11 9.42
CA GLY A 18 -1.68 -23.41 9.27
C GLY A 18 -2.60 -22.21 9.33
N LYS A 19 -2.08 -20.98 9.29
CA LYS A 19 -2.91 -19.78 9.30
C LYS A 19 -3.27 -19.35 7.88
N ASN A 20 -4.55 -19.04 7.67
CA ASN A 20 -5.00 -18.45 6.41
C ASN A 20 -4.50 -17.01 6.30
N TYR A 21 -4.04 -16.65 5.12
CA TYR A 21 -3.72 -15.27 4.81
C TYR A 21 -4.38 -14.84 3.50
N ASP A 22 -4.73 -13.58 3.43
CA ASP A 22 -5.30 -12.97 2.25
C ASP A 22 -4.98 -11.48 2.30
N PHE A 23 -4.11 -11.02 1.40
CA PHE A 23 -3.70 -9.63 1.39
C PHE A 23 -3.38 -9.15 -0.02
N THR A 24 -3.45 -7.85 -0.19
CA THR A 24 -3.05 -7.15 -1.41
C THR A 24 -1.70 -6.48 -1.18
N THR A 25 -0.77 -6.68 -2.11
CA THR A 25 0.46 -5.90 -2.15
C THR A 25 0.28 -4.77 -3.17
N LEU A 26 0.34 -3.54 -2.70
CA LEU A 26 0.33 -2.35 -3.55
C LEU A 26 1.75 -1.90 -3.81
N MET A 27 2.09 -1.72 -5.07
CA MET A 27 3.28 -0.99 -5.47
C MET A 27 2.86 0.46 -5.65
N VAL A 28 3.47 1.34 -4.86
CA VAL A 28 3.08 2.76 -4.80
C VAL A 28 4.27 3.66 -5.05
N GLU A 29 4.00 4.85 -5.57
CA GLU A 29 4.99 5.91 -5.67
C GLU A 29 4.50 7.16 -4.95
N TYR A 30 5.44 7.91 -4.37
CA TYR A 30 5.16 9.17 -3.72
C TYR A 30 6.38 10.09 -3.79
N PHE A 31 6.13 11.39 -3.75
CA PHE A 31 7.22 12.36 -3.79
C PHE A 31 8.03 12.31 -2.49
N MET A 32 9.34 12.16 -2.65
CA MET A 32 10.27 12.31 -1.53
C MET A 32 10.44 13.79 -1.20
N ARG A 33 10.71 14.05 0.08
CA ARG A 33 11.11 15.38 0.49
C ARG A 33 12.48 15.68 -0.12
N ALA A 34 12.56 16.72 -0.92
CA ALA A 34 13.82 17.11 -1.57
C ALA A 34 14.84 17.63 -0.54
N ASN A 35 16.07 17.15 -0.65
CA ASN A 35 17.21 17.63 0.11
C ASN A 35 18.48 17.38 -0.71
N ASP A 36 19.68 17.57 -0.11
CA ASP A 36 20.95 17.43 -0.83
C ASP A 36 21.19 16.01 -1.38
N ASP A 37 20.60 15.00 -0.75
CA ASP A 37 20.83 13.59 -1.10
C ASP A 37 19.64 12.93 -1.80
N ASN A 38 18.46 13.56 -1.79
CA ASN A 38 17.22 12.96 -2.31
C ASN A 38 16.43 13.94 -3.16
N GLU A 39 15.96 13.48 -4.30
CA GLU A 39 14.99 14.19 -5.12
C GLU A 39 14.15 13.18 -5.92
N GLY A 40 12.94 13.60 -6.30
CA GLY A 40 12.07 12.80 -7.17
C GLY A 40 11.05 11.96 -6.44
N VAL A 41 10.81 10.76 -6.96
CA VAL A 41 9.74 9.85 -6.52
C VAL A 41 10.35 8.62 -5.91
N LYS A 42 9.84 8.23 -4.73
CA LYS A 42 10.17 6.95 -4.11
C LYS A 42 9.13 5.92 -4.52
N VAL A 43 9.58 4.70 -4.82
CA VAL A 43 8.70 3.56 -5.09
C VAL A 43 8.83 2.58 -3.93
N ASP A 44 7.69 2.11 -3.44
CA ASP A 44 7.65 1.22 -2.28
C ASP A 44 6.52 0.19 -2.45
N SER A 45 6.51 -0.84 -1.61
CA SER A 45 5.42 -1.82 -1.57
C SER A 45 4.79 -1.88 -0.18
N ILE A 46 3.47 -2.00 -0.14
CA ILE A 46 2.69 -2.02 1.10
C ILE A 46 1.73 -3.20 1.05
N ASN A 47 1.71 -4.01 2.10
CA ASN A 47 0.77 -5.11 2.22
C ASN A 47 -0.48 -4.65 2.97
N ILE A 48 -1.65 -4.90 2.39
CA ILE A 48 -2.94 -4.48 2.92
C ILE A 48 -3.84 -5.69 3.07
N ASP A 49 -4.37 -5.88 4.28
CA ASP A 49 -5.33 -6.95 4.56
C ASP A 49 -6.62 -6.66 3.77
N VAL A 50 -7.17 -7.70 3.12
CA VAL A 50 -8.40 -7.55 2.32
C VAL A 50 -9.61 -7.12 3.16
N ARG A 51 -9.58 -7.33 4.48
CA ARG A 51 -10.64 -6.85 5.38
C ARG A 51 -10.65 -5.33 5.49
N MET A 52 -9.52 -4.67 5.25
CA MET A 52 -9.45 -3.21 5.24
C MET A 52 -9.99 -2.65 3.92
N MET A 53 -9.57 -3.24 2.80
CA MET A 53 -10.08 -2.88 1.48
C MET A 53 -9.84 -4.04 0.51
N PRO A 54 -10.87 -4.53 -0.21
CA PRO A 54 -10.70 -5.61 -1.18
C PRO A 54 -9.77 -5.25 -2.32
N TYR A 55 -9.06 -6.24 -2.83
CA TYR A 55 -8.13 -6.09 -3.95
C TYR A 55 -8.76 -5.39 -5.17
N GLU A 56 -10.01 -5.74 -5.49
CA GLU A 56 -10.71 -5.25 -6.68
C GLU A 56 -10.99 -3.74 -6.63
N LEU A 57 -11.05 -3.17 -5.44
CA LEU A 57 -11.34 -1.74 -5.26
C LEU A 57 -10.13 -0.84 -5.52
N PHE A 58 -8.92 -1.41 -5.53
CA PHE A 58 -7.73 -0.64 -5.87
C PHE A 58 -7.63 -0.49 -7.40
N VAL A 59 -7.45 0.74 -7.85
CA VAL A 59 -7.32 1.06 -9.28
C VAL A 59 -5.88 1.47 -9.56
N VAL A 60 -5.21 0.74 -10.44
CA VAL A 60 -3.85 1.09 -10.88
C VAL A 60 -3.89 2.43 -11.62
N GLY A 61 -3.01 3.34 -11.24
CA GLY A 61 -2.96 4.70 -11.76
C GLY A 61 -3.74 5.72 -10.92
N ALA A 62 -4.57 5.27 -9.97
CA ALA A 62 -5.30 6.16 -9.07
C ALA A 62 -4.46 6.55 -7.86
N ALA A 63 -4.80 7.70 -7.27
CA ALA A 63 -4.18 8.18 -6.04
C ALA A 63 -5.03 7.82 -4.82
N TYR A 64 -4.35 7.52 -3.72
CA TYR A 64 -4.98 7.19 -2.45
C TYR A 64 -4.27 7.93 -1.32
N ASP A 65 -5.03 8.25 -0.29
CA ASP A 65 -4.47 8.80 0.94
C ASP A 65 -4.41 7.66 1.98
N LEU A 66 -3.19 7.33 2.40
CA LEU A 66 -2.94 6.29 3.38
C LEU A 66 -2.68 6.93 4.74
N ASP A 67 -3.39 6.44 5.74
CA ASP A 67 -3.30 6.95 7.11
C ASP A 67 -2.63 5.91 8.01
N PHE A 68 -1.52 6.29 8.65
CA PHE A 68 -0.73 5.40 9.50
C PHE A 68 -0.72 5.93 10.94
N ASP A 69 -0.61 5.01 11.90
CA ASP A 69 -0.39 5.37 13.29
C ASP A 69 1.09 5.69 13.58
N CYS A 70 1.40 6.04 14.82
CA CYS A 70 2.77 6.40 15.22
C CYS A 70 3.76 5.21 15.16
N ASN A 71 3.26 3.98 15.07
CA ASN A 71 4.08 2.77 14.93
C ASN A 71 4.21 2.32 13.47
N GLY A 72 3.62 3.05 12.53
CA GLY A 72 3.68 2.72 11.11
C GLY A 72 2.63 1.72 10.64
N TYR A 73 1.62 1.40 11.45
CA TYR A 73 0.51 0.54 11.04
C TYR A 73 -0.53 1.33 10.29
N LEU A 74 -1.03 0.75 9.20
CA LEU A 74 -2.04 1.38 8.38
C LEU A 74 -3.39 1.41 9.11
N LEU A 75 -3.98 2.61 9.27
CA LEU A 75 -5.26 2.82 9.93
C LEU A 75 -6.41 2.99 8.95
N GLY A 76 -6.17 3.56 7.79
CA GLY A 76 -7.22 3.83 6.83
C GLY A 76 -6.71 4.13 5.44
N ILE A 77 -7.62 4.03 4.46
CA ILE A 77 -7.35 4.26 3.05
C ILE A 77 -8.52 5.05 2.48
N GLU A 78 -8.22 6.17 1.81
CA GLU A 78 -9.21 6.95 1.09
C GLU A 78 -8.76 7.17 -0.34
N LYS A 79 -9.67 7.01 -1.29
CA LYS A 79 -9.41 7.36 -2.68
C LYS A 79 -9.48 8.88 -2.84
N VAL A 80 -8.46 9.43 -3.41
CA VAL A 80 -8.38 10.87 -3.69
C VAL A 80 -9.18 11.24 -4.93
#